data_a3f9d43638ac432589fc1a22af118785
#
_entry.id   a3f9d43638ac432589fc1a22af118785
#
_cell.length_a   1.000
_cell.length_b   1.000
_cell.length_c   1.000
_cell.angle_alpha   90.00
_cell.angle_beta   90.00
_cell.angle_gamma   90.00
#
_symmetry.space_group_name_H-M   'P 1'
#
loop_
_entity.id
_entity.type
_entity.pdbx_description
1 polymer ?
#
loop_
_entity_poly.entity_id
_entity_poly.type
_entity_poly.pdbx_seq_one_letter_code
_entity_poly.pdbx_strand_id
1 'polypeptide(L)'
;MNIVITGAGGVLCSAFSRALAADGHKIALLDLNLEAAEREAEGIRKAGGEAIAVQANVLDKESLKKAHDVVLEKFGPCEVLINGAGGNNPKGTTTSEYFSKEDMLDENARSFFDLDQDGVSFVFNLNFLGTLLTTQAFATDMLETGGCIVNISSMNAFTPLTKIPAYSGAKAAVSNFTQWLAVHFANCNIRVNAIAPGFFATNQNRTLLFNEDGSLTPRSH
;
A
#
# COMPACT_ATOMS: atom_id res chain seq x y z
N MET A 1 8.06 18.98 7.14
CA MET A 1 8.51 18.12 6.02
C MET A 1 7.37 17.99 5.03
N ASN A 2 7.72 17.80 3.75
CA ASN A 2 6.77 17.49 2.68
C ASN A 2 6.66 15.97 2.53
N ILE A 3 5.51 15.42 2.88
CA ILE A 3 5.30 13.97 2.93
C ILE A 3 4.32 13.56 1.84
N VAL A 4 4.71 12.61 1.02
CA VAL A 4 3.86 12.01 -0.01
C VAL A 4 3.42 10.62 0.43
N ILE A 5 2.12 10.35 0.37
CA ILE A 5 1.53 9.08 0.80
C ILE A 5 0.65 8.54 -0.31
N THR A 6 0.93 7.35 -0.82
CA THR A 6 0.09 6.67 -1.81
C THR A 6 -0.91 5.73 -1.13
N GLY A 7 -2.05 5.49 -1.78
CA GLY A 7 -3.17 4.75 -1.17
C GLY A 7 -3.77 5.50 0.03
N ALA A 8 -3.68 6.83 -0.01
CA ALA A 8 -3.96 7.70 1.14
C ALA A 8 -5.45 7.78 1.51
N GLY A 9 -6.36 7.40 0.60
CA GLY A 9 -7.79 7.23 0.90
C GLY A 9 -8.11 5.94 1.66
N GLY A 10 -7.14 5.03 1.83
CA GLY A 10 -7.29 3.78 2.57
C GLY A 10 -7.16 3.96 4.09
N VAL A 11 -7.67 2.99 4.86
CA VAL A 11 -7.78 3.06 6.33
C VAL A 11 -6.43 3.32 7.01
N LEU A 12 -5.38 2.59 6.64
CA LEU A 12 -4.06 2.73 7.27
C LEU A 12 -3.40 4.05 6.90
N CYS A 13 -3.34 4.37 5.61
CA CYS A 13 -2.65 5.56 5.13
C CYS A 13 -3.37 6.85 5.48
N SER A 14 -4.70 6.86 5.58
CA SER A 14 -5.44 8.01 6.10
C SER A 14 -5.13 8.29 7.58
N ALA A 15 -4.93 7.24 8.39
CA ALA A 15 -4.50 7.41 9.78
C ALA A 15 -3.09 8.00 9.86
N PHE A 16 -2.15 7.54 9.03
CA PHE A 16 -0.81 8.15 8.94
C PHE A 16 -0.89 9.61 8.50
N SER A 17 -1.70 9.90 7.47
CA SER A 17 -1.88 11.26 6.96
C SER A 17 -2.34 12.22 8.05
N ARG A 18 -3.34 11.82 8.84
CA ARG A 18 -3.86 12.65 9.94
C ARG A 18 -2.84 12.83 11.06
N ALA A 19 -2.15 11.76 11.46
CA ALA A 19 -1.16 11.83 12.54
C ALA A 19 0.02 12.74 12.16
N LEU A 20 0.59 12.53 10.96
CA LEU A 20 1.73 13.33 10.48
C LEU A 20 1.35 14.80 10.24
N ALA A 21 0.11 15.07 9.78
CA ALA A 21 -0.39 16.44 9.66
C ALA A 21 -0.53 17.13 11.04
N ALA A 22 -0.98 16.39 12.06
CA ALA A 22 -1.07 16.91 13.43
C ALA A 22 0.32 17.26 14.02
N ASP A 23 1.37 16.57 13.57
CA ASP A 23 2.77 16.88 13.90
C ASP A 23 3.33 18.07 13.07
N GLY A 24 2.50 18.78 12.29
CA GLY A 24 2.87 19.97 11.53
C GLY A 24 3.56 19.70 10.20
N HIS A 25 3.35 18.51 9.61
CA HIS A 25 3.88 18.19 8.30
C HIS A 25 2.87 18.51 7.19
N LYS A 26 3.37 18.79 5.98
CA LYS A 26 2.54 18.98 4.78
C LYS A 26 2.33 17.63 4.11
N ILE A 27 1.07 17.26 3.88
CA ILE A 27 0.71 15.92 3.42
C ILE A 27 0.11 15.96 2.01
N ALA A 28 0.77 15.34 1.06
CA ALA A 28 0.22 15.06 -0.26
C ALA A 28 -0.41 13.65 -0.25
N LEU A 29 -1.73 13.59 -0.31
CA LEU A 29 -2.51 12.36 -0.31
C LEU A 29 -2.75 11.91 -1.75
N LEU A 30 -2.03 10.90 -2.19
CA LEU A 30 -2.15 10.32 -3.53
C LEU A 30 -3.02 9.07 -3.48
N ASP A 31 -4.06 9.04 -4.30
CA ASP A 31 -4.94 7.86 -4.44
C ASP A 31 -5.50 7.77 -5.85
N LEU A 32 -5.82 6.55 -6.30
CA LEU A 32 -6.57 6.34 -7.54
C LEU A 32 -7.98 6.94 -7.43
N ASN A 33 -8.59 6.84 -6.25
CA ASN A 33 -9.87 7.44 -5.89
C ASN A 33 -9.63 8.83 -5.29
N LEU A 34 -9.70 9.86 -6.14
CA LEU A 34 -9.50 11.26 -5.74
C LEU A 34 -10.49 11.69 -4.66
N GLU A 35 -11.75 11.25 -4.71
CA GLU A 35 -12.77 11.64 -3.72
C GLU A 35 -12.42 11.11 -2.32
N ALA A 36 -11.86 9.90 -2.23
CA ALA A 36 -11.42 9.34 -0.97
C ALA A 36 -10.23 10.13 -0.40
N ALA A 37 -9.24 10.46 -1.24
CA ALA A 37 -8.11 11.28 -0.83
C ALA A 37 -8.53 12.70 -0.42
N GLU A 38 -9.44 13.34 -1.18
CA GLU A 38 -9.91 14.70 -0.90
C GLU A 38 -10.70 14.77 0.42
N ARG A 39 -11.54 13.78 0.70
CA ARG A 39 -12.25 13.70 1.98
C ARG A 39 -11.30 13.69 3.17
N GLU A 40 -10.19 12.94 3.08
CA GLU A 40 -9.16 12.90 4.12
C GLU A 40 -8.37 14.22 4.20
N ALA A 41 -7.99 14.78 3.05
CA ALA A 41 -7.29 16.06 2.98
C ALA A 41 -8.15 17.21 3.55
N GLU A 42 -9.45 17.23 3.25
CA GLU A 42 -10.39 18.20 3.83
C GLU A 42 -10.48 18.06 5.35
N GLY A 43 -10.52 16.81 5.86
CA GLY A 43 -10.49 16.54 7.30
C GLY A 43 -9.24 17.11 7.98
N ILE A 44 -8.07 16.91 7.37
CA ILE A 44 -6.80 17.45 7.85
C ILE A 44 -6.83 18.99 7.85
N ARG A 45 -7.27 19.62 6.75
CA ARG A 45 -7.35 21.09 6.66
C ARG A 45 -8.33 21.68 7.67
N LYS A 46 -9.48 21.03 7.90
CA LYS A 46 -10.44 21.43 8.95
C LYS A 46 -9.86 21.35 10.37
N ALA A 47 -8.92 20.44 10.59
CA ALA A 47 -8.18 20.31 11.85
C ALA A 47 -6.99 21.29 11.97
N GLY A 48 -6.75 22.14 10.96
CA GLY A 48 -5.70 23.16 10.95
C GLY A 48 -4.37 22.66 10.33
N GLY A 49 -4.33 21.46 9.76
CA GLY A 49 -3.14 20.94 9.07
C GLY A 49 -3.07 21.37 7.59
N GLU A 50 -1.93 21.11 6.96
CA GLU A 50 -1.71 21.36 5.53
C GLU A 50 -1.79 20.05 4.74
N ALA A 51 -2.75 19.95 3.82
CA ALA A 51 -2.93 18.75 3.00
C ALA A 51 -3.50 19.07 1.61
N ILE A 52 -3.03 18.33 0.60
CA ILE A 52 -3.58 18.30 -0.74
C ILE A 52 -3.92 16.85 -1.13
N ALA A 53 -4.97 16.68 -1.92
CA ALA A 53 -5.30 15.42 -2.56
C ALA A 53 -4.90 15.47 -4.04
N VAL A 54 -4.28 14.40 -4.51
CA VAL A 54 -3.85 14.28 -5.91
C VAL A 54 -4.27 12.91 -6.44
N GLN A 55 -4.97 12.89 -7.57
CA GLN A 55 -5.27 11.63 -8.23
C GLN A 55 -3.99 11.02 -8.81
N ALA A 56 -3.70 9.77 -8.46
CA ALA A 56 -2.53 9.07 -8.98
C ALA A 56 -2.81 7.57 -9.16
N ASN A 57 -2.46 7.06 -10.34
CA ASN A 57 -2.36 5.64 -10.60
C ASN A 57 -0.90 5.21 -10.46
N VAL A 58 -0.58 4.43 -9.44
CA VAL A 58 0.80 3.98 -9.15
C VAL A 58 1.36 3.03 -10.21
N LEU A 59 0.53 2.52 -11.13
CA LEU A 59 0.93 1.67 -12.25
C LEU A 59 1.14 2.46 -13.56
N ASP A 60 0.92 3.76 -13.54
CA ASP A 60 1.05 4.65 -14.69
C ASP A 60 2.10 5.74 -14.44
N LYS A 61 3.21 5.66 -15.16
CA LYS A 61 4.33 6.60 -15.03
C LYS A 61 3.94 8.05 -15.35
N GLU A 62 3.06 8.26 -16.34
CA GLU A 62 2.59 9.61 -16.69
C GLU A 62 1.68 10.18 -15.59
N SER A 63 0.83 9.33 -14.99
CA SER A 63 0.04 9.71 -13.83
C SER A 63 0.91 10.08 -12.63
N LEU A 64 1.94 9.29 -12.34
CA LEU A 64 2.90 9.58 -11.26
C LEU A 64 3.69 10.85 -11.52
N LYS A 65 4.13 11.09 -12.77
CA LYS A 65 4.82 12.32 -13.15
C LYS A 65 3.94 13.54 -12.90
N LYS A 66 2.67 13.51 -13.36
CA LYS A 66 1.74 14.61 -13.13
C LYS A 66 1.49 14.84 -11.63
N ALA A 67 1.37 13.77 -10.85
CA ALA A 67 1.21 13.87 -9.41
C ALA A 67 2.44 14.50 -8.74
N HIS A 68 3.65 14.11 -9.17
CA HIS A 68 4.90 14.71 -8.71
C HIS A 68 4.96 16.20 -9.03
N ASP A 69 4.65 16.60 -10.27
CA ASP A 69 4.66 18.01 -10.70
C ASP A 69 3.70 18.86 -9.82
N VAL A 70 2.51 18.33 -9.49
CA VAL A 70 1.54 19.01 -8.60
C VAL A 70 2.10 19.15 -7.18
N VAL A 71 2.69 18.09 -6.63
CA VAL A 71 3.27 18.12 -5.27
C VAL A 71 4.42 19.12 -5.22
N LEU A 72 5.31 19.08 -6.20
CA LEU A 72 6.46 19.98 -6.31
C LEU A 72 6.01 21.46 -6.38
N GLU A 73 4.97 21.76 -7.16
CA GLU A 73 4.41 23.12 -7.26
C GLU A 73 3.80 23.61 -5.93
N LYS A 74 3.06 22.75 -5.23
CA LYS A 74 2.30 23.15 -4.05
C LYS A 74 3.10 23.14 -2.75
N PHE A 75 3.98 22.15 -2.59
CA PHE A 75 4.69 21.92 -1.33
C PHE A 75 6.22 21.98 -1.46
N GLY A 76 6.74 21.87 -2.68
CA GLY A 76 8.17 21.69 -2.92
C GLY A 76 8.56 20.20 -2.96
N PRO A 77 9.86 19.90 -2.95
CA PRO A 77 10.38 18.55 -3.09
C PRO A 77 9.87 17.60 -2.00
N CYS A 78 9.70 16.33 -2.36
CA CYS A 78 9.33 15.28 -1.44
C CYS A 78 10.51 14.95 -0.49
N GLU A 79 10.28 15.04 0.81
CA GLU A 79 11.27 14.69 1.85
C GLU A 79 11.01 13.31 2.45
N VAL A 80 9.74 12.89 2.46
CA VAL A 80 9.32 11.57 2.96
C VAL A 80 8.29 10.97 2.01
N LEU A 81 8.56 9.74 1.57
CA LEU A 81 7.66 8.96 0.74
C LEU A 81 7.12 7.77 1.51
N ILE A 82 5.79 7.62 1.59
CA ILE A 82 5.13 6.45 2.15
C ILE A 82 4.40 5.71 1.02
N ASN A 83 4.93 4.57 0.63
CA ASN A 83 4.35 3.69 -0.38
C ASN A 83 3.29 2.79 0.27
N GLY A 84 2.04 3.24 0.29
CA GLY A 84 0.93 2.55 0.92
C GLY A 84 -0.11 1.99 -0.06
N ALA A 85 -0.04 2.34 -1.33
CA ALA A 85 -0.92 1.76 -2.35
C ALA A 85 -0.67 0.25 -2.46
N GLY A 86 -1.72 -0.54 -2.34
CA GLY A 86 -1.62 -1.99 -2.37
C GLY A 86 -2.98 -2.65 -2.11
N GLY A 87 -3.03 -3.94 -2.29
CA GLY A 87 -4.26 -4.71 -2.08
C GLY A 87 -4.14 -6.14 -2.60
N ASN A 88 -5.20 -6.91 -2.38
CA ASN A 88 -5.34 -8.27 -2.88
C ASN A 88 -6.34 -8.33 -4.04
N ASN A 89 -6.44 -9.49 -4.70
CA ASN A 89 -7.42 -9.76 -5.74
C ASN A 89 -8.06 -11.14 -5.49
N PRO A 90 -9.41 -11.23 -5.49
CA PRO A 90 -10.10 -12.51 -5.30
C PRO A 90 -9.67 -13.59 -6.29
N LYS A 91 -9.31 -13.24 -7.53
CA LYS A 91 -8.85 -14.20 -8.55
C LYS A 91 -7.47 -14.80 -8.23
N GLY A 92 -6.63 -14.12 -7.44
CA GLY A 92 -5.36 -14.62 -6.92
C GLY A 92 -5.47 -15.27 -5.54
N THR A 93 -6.68 -15.70 -5.13
CA THR A 93 -7.00 -16.20 -3.79
C THR A 93 -7.68 -17.55 -3.87
N THR A 94 -7.27 -18.55 -3.08
CA THR A 94 -7.96 -19.84 -2.99
C THR A 94 -9.21 -19.76 -2.12
N THR A 95 -10.18 -20.65 -2.35
CA THR A 95 -11.40 -20.71 -1.52
C THR A 95 -11.18 -21.46 -0.22
N SER A 96 -10.36 -22.52 -0.25
CA SER A 96 -10.05 -23.38 0.89
C SER A 96 -8.73 -22.99 1.56
N GLU A 97 -8.65 -23.21 2.87
CA GLU A 97 -7.42 -22.99 3.66
C GLU A 97 -6.35 -24.00 3.30
N TYR A 98 -6.74 -25.25 3.17
CA TYR A 98 -5.91 -26.39 2.80
C TYR A 98 -6.49 -27.03 1.57
N PHE A 99 -5.61 -27.46 0.68
CA PHE A 99 -6.01 -28.18 -0.52
C PHE A 99 -6.57 -29.57 -0.16
N SER A 100 -7.71 -29.91 -0.75
CA SER A 100 -8.24 -31.28 -0.75
C SER A 100 -8.50 -31.74 -2.20
N LYS A 101 -8.58 -33.06 -2.41
CA LYS A 101 -8.89 -33.59 -3.74
C LYS A 101 -10.33 -33.29 -4.16
N GLU A 102 -11.19 -33.11 -3.17
CA GLU A 102 -12.61 -32.75 -3.34
C GLU A 102 -12.75 -31.34 -3.93
N ASP A 103 -11.80 -30.41 -3.60
CA ASP A 103 -11.78 -29.06 -4.19
C ASP A 103 -11.68 -29.09 -5.71
N MET A 104 -11.09 -30.14 -6.30
CA MET A 104 -11.00 -30.27 -7.75
C MET A 104 -12.31 -30.72 -8.42
N LEU A 105 -13.27 -31.17 -7.63
CA LEU A 105 -14.59 -31.62 -8.08
C LEU A 105 -15.70 -30.61 -7.82
N ASP A 106 -15.39 -29.54 -7.07
CA ASP A 106 -16.34 -28.46 -6.73
C ASP A 106 -16.15 -27.28 -7.69
N GLU A 107 -17.11 -27.03 -8.56
CA GLU A 107 -17.10 -25.93 -9.52
C GLU A 107 -17.04 -24.55 -8.86
N ASN A 108 -17.38 -24.44 -7.58
CA ASN A 108 -17.34 -23.19 -6.80
C ASN A 108 -16.01 -23.03 -6.04
N ALA A 109 -15.20 -24.09 -5.95
CA ALA A 109 -13.89 -24.03 -5.33
C ALA A 109 -12.85 -23.46 -6.31
N ARG A 110 -11.99 -22.62 -5.78
CA ARG A 110 -10.75 -22.22 -6.46
C ARG A 110 -9.59 -22.79 -5.68
N SER A 111 -8.97 -23.82 -6.24
CA SER A 111 -7.77 -24.44 -5.69
C SER A 111 -6.50 -23.69 -6.12
N PHE A 112 -5.34 -24.18 -5.74
CA PHE A 112 -4.06 -23.67 -6.24
C PHE A 112 -3.97 -23.75 -7.78
N PHE A 113 -4.54 -24.79 -8.38
CA PHE A 113 -4.46 -25.05 -9.82
C PHE A 113 -5.36 -24.12 -10.64
N ASP A 114 -6.31 -23.45 -9.99
CA ASP A 114 -7.30 -22.56 -10.61
C ASP A 114 -6.99 -21.07 -10.38
N LEU A 115 -5.84 -20.77 -9.76
CA LEU A 115 -5.43 -19.39 -9.56
C LEU A 115 -5.25 -18.69 -10.91
N ASP A 116 -5.95 -17.59 -11.08
CA ASP A 116 -5.96 -16.82 -12.31
C ASP A 116 -4.67 -16.01 -12.47
N GLN A 117 -3.99 -16.17 -13.61
CA GLN A 117 -2.74 -15.50 -13.92
C GLN A 117 -2.87 -13.96 -13.85
N ASP A 118 -3.96 -13.40 -14.37
CA ASP A 118 -4.16 -11.95 -14.37
C ASP A 118 -4.43 -11.44 -12.95
N GLY A 119 -5.16 -12.24 -12.14
CA GLY A 119 -5.37 -11.95 -10.73
C GLY A 119 -4.07 -11.92 -9.94
N VAL A 120 -3.19 -12.89 -10.16
CA VAL A 120 -1.85 -12.94 -9.55
C VAL A 120 -1.00 -11.75 -10.03
N SER A 121 -0.95 -11.51 -11.34
CA SER A 121 -0.20 -10.42 -11.94
C SER A 121 -0.67 -9.05 -11.43
N PHE A 122 -1.98 -8.85 -11.29
CA PHE A 122 -2.55 -7.63 -10.72
C PHE A 122 -2.01 -7.37 -9.31
N VAL A 123 -1.99 -8.40 -8.45
CA VAL A 123 -1.52 -8.26 -7.07
C VAL A 123 -0.04 -7.89 -7.02
N PHE A 124 0.80 -8.55 -7.83
CA PHE A 124 2.22 -8.22 -7.90
C PHE A 124 2.46 -6.83 -8.47
N ASN A 125 1.76 -6.47 -9.54
CA ASN A 125 1.88 -5.15 -10.13
C ASN A 125 1.47 -4.07 -9.13
N LEU A 126 0.29 -4.18 -8.52
CA LEU A 126 -0.18 -3.15 -7.59
C LEU A 126 0.77 -2.98 -6.40
N ASN A 127 1.18 -4.08 -5.76
CA ASN A 127 1.96 -3.99 -4.52
C ASN A 127 3.45 -3.74 -4.78
N PHE A 128 4.07 -4.47 -5.70
CA PHE A 128 5.52 -4.37 -5.94
C PHE A 128 5.86 -3.32 -6.99
N LEU A 129 5.30 -3.45 -8.21
CA LEU A 129 5.61 -2.52 -9.29
C LEU A 129 5.12 -1.09 -8.95
N GLY A 130 3.95 -0.96 -8.32
CA GLY A 130 3.45 0.34 -7.85
C GLY A 130 4.40 1.01 -6.85
N THR A 131 4.93 0.26 -5.87
CA THR A 131 5.96 0.75 -4.94
C THR A 131 7.23 1.19 -5.68
N LEU A 132 7.71 0.39 -6.64
CA LEU A 132 8.91 0.69 -7.43
C LEU A 132 8.72 1.97 -8.26
N LEU A 133 7.63 2.04 -9.03
CA LEU A 133 7.39 3.20 -9.92
C LEU A 133 7.18 4.49 -9.14
N THR A 134 6.46 4.43 -8.02
CA THR A 134 6.29 5.60 -7.14
C THR A 134 7.62 6.04 -6.54
N THR A 135 8.45 5.08 -6.10
CA THR A 135 9.79 5.40 -5.61
C THR A 135 10.64 6.06 -6.70
N GLN A 136 10.59 5.57 -7.95
CA GLN A 136 11.29 6.21 -9.07
C GLN A 136 10.83 7.65 -9.30
N ALA A 137 9.54 7.94 -9.15
CA ALA A 137 8.99 9.26 -9.41
C ALA A 137 9.38 10.30 -8.34
N PHE A 138 9.43 9.89 -7.06
CA PHE A 138 9.59 10.84 -5.95
C PHE A 138 10.96 10.82 -5.28
N ALA A 139 11.73 9.71 -5.35
CA ALA A 139 13.03 9.63 -4.70
C ALA A 139 14.10 10.53 -5.36
N THR A 140 13.88 11.01 -6.59
CA THR A 140 14.75 11.97 -7.24
C THR A 140 14.87 13.28 -6.47
N ASP A 141 13.82 13.69 -5.77
CA ASP A 141 13.81 14.89 -4.93
C ASP A 141 14.76 14.79 -3.73
N MET A 142 15.08 13.56 -3.31
CA MET A 142 15.88 13.28 -2.12
C MET A 142 17.37 13.13 -2.41
N LEU A 143 17.80 13.13 -3.68
CA LEU A 143 19.19 12.78 -4.04
C LEU A 143 20.23 13.73 -3.46
N GLU A 144 19.93 15.03 -3.37
CA GLU A 144 20.86 16.03 -2.89
C GLU A 144 20.74 16.27 -1.37
N THR A 145 19.57 16.16 -0.81
CA THR A 145 19.27 16.53 0.59
C THR A 145 19.12 15.34 1.53
N GLY A 146 19.05 14.13 0.97
CA GLY A 146 18.62 12.96 1.69
C GLY A 146 17.11 12.92 1.89
N GLY A 147 16.61 11.85 2.51
CA GLY A 147 15.18 11.68 2.75
C GLY A 147 14.83 10.37 3.44
N CYS A 148 13.54 10.07 3.43
CA CYS A 148 13.05 8.84 4.04
C CYS A 148 11.98 8.19 3.16
N ILE A 149 12.12 6.88 2.93
CA ILE A 149 11.11 6.07 2.25
C ILE A 149 10.61 5.01 3.22
N VAL A 150 9.29 4.90 3.34
CA VAL A 150 8.61 3.87 4.14
C VAL A 150 7.70 3.07 3.22
N ASN A 151 7.97 1.79 3.10
CA ASN A 151 7.16 0.87 2.32
C ASN A 151 6.17 0.13 3.22
N ILE A 152 4.92 -0.02 2.79
CA ILE A 152 3.94 -0.81 3.53
C ILE A 152 4.01 -2.26 3.05
N SER A 153 4.71 -3.08 3.83
CA SER A 153 4.76 -4.52 3.68
C SER A 153 3.56 -5.19 4.37
N SER A 154 3.72 -6.35 4.95
CA SER A 154 2.73 -7.08 5.73
C SER A 154 3.41 -8.14 6.58
N MET A 155 2.79 -8.57 7.68
CA MET A 155 3.18 -9.78 8.38
C MET A 155 3.24 -11.00 7.44
N ASN A 156 2.40 -11.02 6.40
CA ASN A 156 2.35 -12.08 5.40
C ASN A 156 3.63 -12.22 4.57
N ALA A 157 4.50 -11.22 4.58
CA ALA A 157 5.82 -11.31 3.96
C ALA A 157 6.74 -12.30 4.69
N PHE A 158 6.48 -12.56 5.96
CA PHE A 158 7.30 -13.39 6.86
C PHE A 158 6.57 -14.67 7.27
N THR A 159 5.26 -14.57 7.50
CA THR A 159 4.40 -15.69 7.86
C THR A 159 3.21 -15.72 6.90
N PRO A 160 3.35 -16.40 5.74
CA PRO A 160 2.30 -16.42 4.73
C PRO A 160 1.01 -17.02 5.29
N LEU A 161 -0.09 -16.30 5.14
CA LEU A 161 -1.41 -16.83 5.44
C LEU A 161 -1.87 -17.76 4.31
N THR A 162 -2.68 -18.75 4.67
CA THR A 162 -3.42 -19.56 3.71
C THR A 162 -4.30 -18.68 2.80
N LYS A 163 -4.76 -19.19 1.70
CA LYS A 163 -5.64 -18.56 0.70
C LYS A 163 -5.02 -17.45 -0.16
N ILE A 164 -4.02 -16.69 0.31
CA ILE A 164 -3.55 -15.46 -0.35
C ILE A 164 -2.09 -15.53 -0.80
N PRO A 165 -1.70 -16.53 -1.63
CA PRO A 165 -0.30 -16.72 -2.01
C PRO A 165 0.27 -15.54 -2.80
N ALA A 166 -0.52 -14.96 -3.72
CA ALA A 166 -0.09 -13.83 -4.52
C ALA A 166 0.22 -12.60 -3.65
N TYR A 167 -0.64 -12.29 -2.68
CA TYR A 167 -0.45 -11.16 -1.79
C TYR A 167 0.78 -11.35 -0.88
N SER A 168 0.92 -12.54 -0.28
CA SER A 168 2.07 -12.87 0.57
C SER A 168 3.38 -12.76 -0.21
N GLY A 169 3.43 -13.32 -1.42
CA GLY A 169 4.60 -13.24 -2.30
C GLY A 169 4.93 -11.80 -2.70
N ALA A 170 3.92 -11.00 -3.07
CA ALA A 170 4.12 -9.60 -3.42
C ALA A 170 4.63 -8.76 -2.23
N LYS A 171 4.13 -9.00 -1.01
CA LYS A 171 4.61 -8.29 0.20
C LYS A 171 6.00 -8.75 0.64
N ALA A 172 6.37 -10.02 0.40
CA ALA A 172 7.75 -10.49 0.55
C ALA A 172 8.69 -9.78 -0.43
N ALA A 173 8.26 -9.61 -1.69
CA ALA A 173 9.01 -8.85 -2.69
C ALA A 173 9.21 -7.38 -2.26
N VAL A 174 8.20 -6.71 -1.70
CA VAL A 174 8.32 -5.35 -1.14
C VAL A 174 9.33 -5.31 0.00
N SER A 175 9.32 -6.31 0.91
CA SER A 175 10.26 -6.37 2.03
C SER A 175 11.70 -6.53 1.54
N ASN A 176 11.94 -7.42 0.57
CA ASN A 176 13.27 -7.60 -0.04
C ASN A 176 13.73 -6.34 -0.79
N PHE A 177 12.84 -5.75 -1.57
CA PHE A 177 13.12 -4.50 -2.30
C PHE A 177 13.48 -3.35 -1.36
N THR A 178 12.83 -3.26 -0.19
CA THR A 178 13.16 -2.27 0.84
C THR A 178 14.61 -2.41 1.30
N GLN A 179 15.07 -3.63 1.55
CA GLN A 179 16.46 -3.91 1.94
C GLN A 179 17.43 -3.53 0.82
N TRP A 180 17.10 -3.90 -0.40
CA TRP A 180 17.93 -3.53 -1.57
C TRP A 180 18.03 -2.02 -1.74
N LEU A 181 16.90 -1.30 -1.67
CA LEU A 181 16.88 0.17 -1.77
C LEU A 181 17.69 0.83 -0.65
N ALA A 182 17.61 0.33 0.59
CA ALA A 182 18.34 0.88 1.72
C ALA A 182 19.87 0.83 1.49
N VAL A 183 20.36 -0.26 0.90
CA VAL A 183 21.75 -0.39 0.51
C VAL A 183 22.07 0.47 -0.71
N HIS A 184 21.22 0.47 -1.73
CA HIS A 184 21.43 1.18 -2.97
C HIS A 184 21.51 2.71 -2.78
N PHE A 185 20.69 3.25 -1.88
CA PHE A 185 20.63 4.68 -1.56
C PHE A 185 21.50 5.13 -0.38
N ALA A 186 22.32 4.25 0.18
CA ALA A 186 23.11 4.55 1.36
C ALA A 186 24.02 5.80 1.19
N ASN A 187 24.58 5.98 0.01
CA ASN A 187 25.45 7.12 -0.29
C ASN A 187 24.71 8.44 -0.58
N CYS A 188 23.38 8.38 -0.74
CA CYS A 188 22.52 9.55 -0.95
C CYS A 188 21.84 10.03 0.33
N ASN A 189 22.18 9.45 1.49
CA ASN A 189 21.53 9.74 2.78
C ASN A 189 20.00 9.55 2.75
N ILE A 190 19.50 8.62 1.93
CA ILE A 190 18.09 8.24 1.86
C ILE A 190 17.90 6.97 2.70
N ARG A 191 17.15 7.08 3.78
CA ARG A 191 16.80 5.93 4.63
C ARG A 191 15.58 5.23 4.08
N VAL A 192 15.63 3.91 3.96
CA VAL A 192 14.51 3.11 3.46
C VAL A 192 14.16 2.03 4.47
N ASN A 193 12.90 2.03 4.90
CA ASN A 193 12.38 1.05 5.86
C ASN A 193 11.01 0.53 5.40
N ALA A 194 10.55 -0.56 6.02
CA ALA A 194 9.20 -1.07 5.82
C ALA A 194 8.48 -1.22 7.16
N ILE A 195 7.17 -0.98 7.13
CA ILE A 195 6.25 -1.38 8.18
C ILE A 195 5.56 -2.66 7.71
N ALA A 196 5.50 -3.67 8.57
CA ALA A 196 4.81 -4.93 8.31
C ALA A 196 3.59 -5.05 9.24
N PRO A 197 2.46 -4.43 8.88
CA PRO A 197 1.27 -4.46 9.72
C PRO A 197 0.74 -5.89 9.89
N GLY A 198 0.18 -6.16 11.07
CA GLY A 198 -0.68 -7.30 11.30
C GLY A 198 -2.10 -7.06 10.74
N PHE A 199 -3.08 -7.66 11.39
CA PHE A 199 -4.47 -7.46 10.99
C PHE A 199 -5.00 -6.10 11.44
N PHE A 200 -5.53 -5.35 10.48
CA PHE A 200 -6.35 -4.18 10.73
C PHE A 200 -7.77 -4.48 10.27
N ALA A 201 -8.76 -4.17 11.10
CA ALA A 201 -10.15 -4.26 10.69
C ALA A 201 -10.43 -3.16 9.65
N THR A 202 -10.58 -3.57 8.41
CA THR A 202 -10.95 -2.71 7.28
C THR A 202 -12.24 -3.21 6.65
N ASN A 203 -12.88 -2.39 5.83
CA ASN A 203 -14.06 -2.83 5.09
C ASN A 203 -13.76 -4.05 4.18
N GLN A 204 -12.52 -4.18 3.70
CA GLN A 204 -12.11 -5.30 2.84
C GLN A 204 -12.01 -6.63 3.58
N ASN A 205 -11.68 -6.62 4.86
CA ASN A 205 -11.45 -7.84 5.64
C ASN A 205 -12.41 -8.01 6.83
N ARG A 206 -13.39 -7.12 6.98
CA ARG A 206 -14.34 -7.17 8.08
C ARG A 206 -15.05 -8.53 8.18
N THR A 207 -15.51 -9.06 7.06
CA THR A 207 -16.17 -10.37 6.98
C THR A 207 -15.23 -11.55 7.20
N LEU A 208 -13.92 -11.35 7.08
CA LEU A 208 -12.92 -12.38 7.42
C LEU A 208 -12.63 -12.41 8.92
N LEU A 209 -12.77 -11.27 9.60
CA LEU A 209 -12.40 -11.10 11.00
C LEU A 209 -13.59 -11.18 11.95
N PHE A 210 -14.77 -10.76 11.51
CA PHE A 210 -15.97 -10.65 12.33
C PHE A 210 -17.15 -11.35 11.68
N ASN A 211 -17.92 -12.06 12.48
CA ASN A 211 -19.23 -12.57 12.12
C ASN A 211 -20.26 -11.42 12.04
N GLU A 212 -21.45 -11.70 11.54
CA GLU A 212 -22.54 -10.70 11.46
C GLU A 212 -22.95 -10.13 12.83
N ASP A 213 -22.83 -10.92 13.89
CA ASP A 213 -23.10 -10.54 15.28
C ASP A 213 -21.94 -9.74 15.93
N GLY A 214 -20.85 -9.50 15.20
CA GLY A 214 -19.65 -8.80 15.68
C GLY A 214 -18.67 -9.67 16.48
N SER A 215 -18.94 -10.94 16.69
CA SER A 215 -17.99 -11.87 17.28
C SER A 215 -16.81 -12.17 16.31
N LEU A 216 -15.68 -12.60 16.86
CA LEU A 216 -14.54 -12.98 16.04
C LEU A 216 -14.81 -14.28 15.27
N THR A 217 -14.37 -14.34 14.02
CA THR A 217 -14.37 -15.60 13.26
C THR A 217 -13.29 -16.55 13.78
N PRO A 218 -13.37 -17.87 13.52
CA PRO A 218 -12.28 -18.80 13.85
C PRO A 218 -10.93 -18.41 13.26
N ARG A 219 -10.93 -17.63 12.21
CA ARG A 219 -9.72 -17.13 11.54
C ARG A 219 -9.06 -15.94 12.27
N SER A 220 -9.79 -15.32 13.19
CA SER A 220 -9.33 -14.16 13.97
C SER A 220 -8.71 -14.57 15.32
N HIS A 221 -8.80 -15.86 15.65
CA HIS A 221 -8.15 -16.49 16.80
C HIS A 221 -6.79 -17.07 16.41
#